data_431651635d8c91dde0a1e9ebea8e6fdc
#
_entry.id   431651635d8c91dde0a1e9ebea8e6fdc
#
_cell.length_a   1.000
_cell.length_b   1.000
_cell.length_c   1.000
_cell.angle_alpha   90.00
_cell.angle_beta   90.00
_cell.angle_gamma   90.00
#
_symmetry.space_group_name_H-M   'P 1'
#
loop_
_entity.id
_entity.type
_entity.pdbx_description
1 polymer ?
#
loop_
_entity_poly.entity_id
_entity_poly.type
_entity_poly.pdbx_seq_one_letter_code
_entity_poly.pdbx_strand_id
1 'polypeptide(L)'
;MEELTGRIINIQKCSIHDGRGMRTTVFFKGCGLHCLWCANPESIHFYPEVSLNAAKCMGCGFCAKMCKSGAVTLGEDGSLHYDRKKCTGCGACARMCPTEARKLFGEDYTVDELFKKIYQDRYYFQHSGGGVTFSGGEALMQPEFLLAVCKKCRQYRINVAIESCGCGDYEKFKPCLDYIDFIY
;
A
#
# COMPACT_ATOMS: atom_id res chain seq x y z
N MET A 1 8.54 -21.79 8.57
CA MET A 1 7.99 -20.58 9.23
C MET A 1 7.48 -19.69 8.12
N GLU A 2 6.25 -19.23 8.19
CA GLU A 2 5.71 -18.28 7.25
C GLU A 2 6.48 -16.96 7.37
N GLU A 3 6.89 -16.38 6.25
CA GLU A 3 7.64 -15.13 6.25
C GLU A 3 6.70 -13.97 6.61
N LEU A 4 7.15 -13.07 7.49
CA LEU A 4 6.35 -11.93 7.94
C LEU A 4 6.12 -10.96 6.78
N THR A 5 4.86 -10.73 6.43
CA THR A 5 4.45 -9.84 5.35
C THR A 5 3.54 -8.73 5.83
N GLY A 6 3.56 -7.61 5.11
CA GLY A 6 2.64 -6.48 5.29
C GLY A 6 1.99 -6.08 3.98
N ARG A 7 0.73 -5.65 4.06
CA ARG A 7 -0.07 -5.29 2.89
C ARG A 7 0.00 -3.81 2.60
N ILE A 8 0.46 -3.48 1.40
CA ILE A 8 0.78 -2.12 0.96
C ILE A 8 -0.06 -1.78 -0.27
N ILE A 9 -0.57 -0.55 -0.36
CA ILE A 9 -1.32 -0.07 -1.53
C ILE A 9 -0.45 0.71 -2.51
N ASN A 10 0.55 1.42 -1.99
CA ASN A 10 1.41 2.27 -2.80
C ASN A 10 2.74 2.54 -2.10
N ILE A 11 3.77 2.81 -2.89
CA ILE A 11 5.07 3.32 -2.42
C ILE A 11 5.38 4.54 -3.28
N GLN A 12 5.29 5.72 -2.68
CA GLN A 12 5.55 7.00 -3.34
C GLN A 12 6.96 7.46 -3.02
N LYS A 13 7.77 7.64 -4.06
CA LYS A 13 9.13 8.14 -3.93
C LYS A 13 9.17 9.65 -4.02
N CYS A 14 10.21 10.24 -3.42
CA CYS A 14 10.51 11.68 -3.51
C CYS A 14 9.36 12.58 -3.03
N SER A 15 8.61 12.16 -2.01
CA SER A 15 7.61 13.02 -1.39
C SER A 15 8.27 14.13 -0.58
N ILE A 16 7.72 15.35 -0.69
CA ILE A 16 8.15 16.56 0.03
C ILE A 16 7.06 17.12 0.95
N HIS A 17 5.91 16.43 1.02
CA HIS A 17 4.73 16.86 1.79
C HIS A 17 4.47 15.99 3.02
N ASP A 18 5.11 14.82 3.12
CA ASP A 18 4.85 13.81 4.15
C ASP A 18 5.91 13.84 5.26
N GLY A 19 6.38 15.05 5.61
CA GLY A 19 7.35 15.29 6.66
C GLY A 19 8.61 16.02 6.20
N ARG A 20 9.58 16.14 7.12
CA ARG A 20 10.82 16.87 6.87
C ARG A 20 11.70 16.19 5.82
N GLY A 21 12.27 16.99 4.91
CA GLY A 21 13.17 16.51 3.86
C GLY A 21 12.47 15.72 2.76
N MET A 22 13.24 15.07 1.91
CA MET A 22 12.70 14.20 0.87
C MET A 22 12.43 12.81 1.43
N ARG A 23 11.22 12.28 1.21
CA ARG A 23 10.77 11.04 1.84
C ARG A 23 10.29 10.00 0.83
N THR A 24 10.38 8.75 1.22
CA THR A 24 9.62 7.67 0.59
C THR A 24 8.40 7.39 1.45
N THR A 25 7.20 7.63 0.92
CA THR A 25 5.95 7.37 1.64
C THR A 25 5.42 6.00 1.28
N VAL A 26 5.21 5.16 2.29
CA VAL A 26 4.67 3.81 2.17
C VAL A 26 3.24 3.82 2.68
N PHE A 27 2.28 3.55 1.80
CA PHE A 27 0.87 3.54 2.13
C PHE A 27 0.40 2.12 2.47
N PHE A 28 0.09 1.90 3.73
CA PHE A 28 -0.41 0.63 4.25
C PHE A 28 -1.87 0.40 3.85
N LYS A 29 -2.28 -0.86 3.76
CA LYS A 29 -3.67 -1.25 3.54
C LYS A 29 -4.27 -1.80 4.82
N GLY A 30 -5.50 -1.39 5.08
CA GLY A 30 -6.27 -1.67 6.29
C GLY A 30 -6.34 -0.45 7.20
N CYS A 31 -7.56 -0.09 7.61
CA CYS A 31 -7.83 0.98 8.56
C CYS A 31 -9.03 0.58 9.42
N GLY A 32 -8.98 0.89 10.72
CA GLY A 32 -10.10 0.69 11.62
C GLY A 32 -11.17 1.77 11.52
N LEU A 33 -10.89 2.87 10.79
CA LEU A 33 -11.79 4.02 10.63
C LEU A 33 -12.39 4.09 9.23
N HIS A 34 -13.53 4.79 9.11
CA HIS A 34 -14.23 5.07 7.87
C HIS A 34 -14.54 6.57 7.79
N CYS A 35 -13.48 7.38 7.79
CA CYS A 35 -13.60 8.85 7.77
C CYS A 35 -14.28 9.32 6.47
N LEU A 36 -15.26 10.21 6.58
CA LEU A 36 -15.96 10.75 5.41
C LEU A 36 -15.06 11.57 4.47
N TRP A 37 -13.96 12.09 4.99
CA TRP A 37 -12.96 12.87 4.25
C TRP A 37 -11.68 12.07 3.95
N CYS A 38 -11.72 10.74 3.97
CA CYS A 38 -10.54 9.91 3.77
C CYS A 38 -9.88 10.20 2.40
N ALA A 39 -8.59 10.57 2.42
CA ALA A 39 -7.82 10.82 1.21
C ALA A 39 -7.45 9.53 0.45
N ASN A 40 -7.43 8.38 1.15
CA ASN A 40 -7.05 7.08 0.60
C ASN A 40 -8.13 6.02 0.86
N PRO A 41 -9.35 6.16 0.33
CA PRO A 41 -10.45 5.24 0.63
C PRO A 41 -10.18 3.80 0.18
N GLU A 42 -9.31 3.60 -0.81
CA GLU A 42 -8.84 2.29 -1.27
C GLU A 42 -7.96 1.57 -0.24
N SER A 43 -7.52 2.26 0.81
CA SER A 43 -6.73 1.68 1.90
C SER A 43 -7.58 1.10 3.03
N ILE A 44 -8.88 1.40 3.11
CA ILE A 44 -9.74 1.09 4.26
C ILE A 44 -9.82 -0.42 4.52
N HIS A 45 -10.14 -1.20 3.50
CA HIS A 45 -10.29 -2.65 3.67
C HIS A 45 -8.94 -3.37 3.76
N PHE A 46 -8.87 -4.42 4.58
CA PHE A 46 -7.66 -5.23 4.73
C PHE A 46 -7.39 -6.18 3.55
N TYR A 47 -8.43 -6.57 2.81
CA TYR A 47 -8.28 -7.48 1.67
C TYR A 47 -7.85 -6.72 0.39
N PRO A 48 -7.14 -7.39 -0.54
CA PRO A 48 -6.76 -6.78 -1.81
C PRO A 48 -7.99 -6.44 -2.66
N GLU A 49 -7.93 -5.31 -3.35
CA GLU A 49 -9.02 -4.80 -4.20
C GLU A 49 -8.48 -4.38 -5.56
N VAL A 50 -9.30 -4.55 -6.59
CA VAL A 50 -8.96 -4.11 -7.94
C VAL A 50 -9.86 -2.95 -8.34
N SER A 51 -9.26 -1.84 -8.78
CA SER A 51 -9.99 -0.71 -9.37
C SER A 51 -9.98 -0.77 -10.90
N LEU A 52 -10.89 -0.02 -11.51
CA LEU A 52 -10.92 0.24 -12.94
C LEU A 52 -10.95 1.75 -13.19
N ASN A 53 -9.98 2.24 -13.95
CA ASN A 53 -10.03 3.57 -14.54
C ASN A 53 -10.61 3.45 -15.96
N ALA A 54 -11.89 3.79 -16.13
CA ALA A 54 -12.60 3.68 -17.40
C ALA A 54 -11.96 4.52 -18.51
N ALA A 55 -11.39 5.69 -18.18
CA ALA A 55 -10.75 6.58 -19.16
C ALA A 55 -9.48 5.98 -19.77
N LYS A 56 -8.81 5.06 -19.08
CA LYS A 56 -7.64 4.34 -19.59
C LYS A 56 -8.02 3.02 -20.29
N CYS A 57 -9.27 2.57 -20.16
CA CYS A 57 -9.68 1.26 -20.66
C CYS A 57 -9.88 1.29 -22.19
N MET A 58 -9.11 0.48 -22.91
CA MET A 58 -9.24 0.33 -24.37
C MET A 58 -10.25 -0.74 -24.78
N GLY A 59 -11.00 -1.36 -23.87
CA GLY A 59 -12.04 -2.33 -24.17
C GLY A 59 -11.55 -3.70 -24.68
N CYS A 60 -10.27 -4.05 -24.52
CA CYS A 60 -9.69 -5.27 -25.11
C CYS A 60 -10.22 -6.60 -24.56
N GLY A 61 -11.00 -6.60 -23.46
CA GLY A 61 -11.62 -7.79 -22.85
C GLY A 61 -10.66 -8.78 -22.20
N PHE A 62 -9.34 -8.52 -22.21
CA PHE A 62 -8.33 -9.46 -21.70
C PHE A 62 -8.51 -9.77 -20.21
N CYS A 63 -8.90 -8.77 -19.42
CA CYS A 63 -9.16 -8.93 -17.98
C CYS A 63 -10.33 -9.90 -17.69
N ALA A 64 -11.34 -9.96 -18.56
CA ALA A 64 -12.44 -10.93 -18.44
C ALA A 64 -11.94 -12.36 -18.74
N LYS A 65 -11.12 -12.54 -19.79
CA LYS A 65 -10.54 -13.85 -20.16
C LYS A 65 -9.63 -14.40 -19.05
N MET A 66 -8.93 -13.53 -18.31
CA MET A 66 -7.99 -13.93 -17.25
C MET A 66 -8.65 -14.12 -15.89
N CYS A 67 -9.92 -13.72 -15.73
CA CYS A 67 -10.58 -13.74 -14.42
C CYS A 67 -11.10 -15.13 -14.06
N LYS A 68 -10.30 -15.91 -13.33
CA LYS A 68 -10.68 -17.27 -12.90
C LYS A 68 -11.89 -17.30 -11.96
N SER A 69 -12.13 -16.22 -11.19
CA SER A 69 -13.29 -16.14 -10.29
C SER A 69 -14.58 -15.69 -10.98
N GLY A 70 -14.52 -15.31 -12.26
CA GLY A 70 -15.66 -14.75 -12.98
C GLY A 70 -16.10 -13.37 -12.49
N ALA A 71 -15.26 -12.68 -11.72
CA ALA A 71 -15.56 -11.34 -11.22
C ALA A 71 -15.55 -10.28 -12.33
N VAL A 72 -14.81 -10.51 -13.41
CA VAL A 72 -14.83 -9.67 -14.61
C VAL A 72 -15.41 -10.48 -15.75
N THR A 73 -16.45 -9.97 -16.38
CA THR A 73 -17.11 -10.58 -17.53
C THR A 73 -17.24 -9.58 -18.68
N LEU A 74 -17.31 -10.08 -19.89
CA LEU A 74 -17.59 -9.29 -21.10
C LEU A 74 -19.05 -9.51 -21.48
N GLY A 75 -19.81 -8.44 -21.60
CA GLY A 75 -21.19 -8.47 -22.11
C GLY A 75 -21.23 -8.70 -23.61
N GLU A 76 -22.40 -9.05 -24.15
CA GLU A 76 -22.63 -9.25 -25.57
C GLU A 76 -22.42 -7.96 -26.39
N ASP A 77 -22.63 -6.81 -25.75
CA ASP A 77 -22.39 -5.46 -26.28
C ASP A 77 -20.91 -5.02 -26.21
N GLY A 78 -20.02 -5.91 -25.74
CA GLY A 78 -18.60 -5.61 -25.51
C GLY A 78 -18.31 -4.82 -24.23
N SER A 79 -19.31 -4.53 -23.41
CA SER A 79 -19.10 -3.87 -22.12
C SER A 79 -18.43 -4.80 -21.10
N LEU A 80 -17.58 -4.22 -20.21
CA LEU A 80 -16.95 -4.94 -19.13
C LEU A 80 -17.78 -4.78 -17.84
N HIS A 81 -18.26 -5.88 -17.30
CA HIS A 81 -18.92 -5.94 -16.02
C HIS A 81 -17.93 -6.39 -14.93
N TYR A 82 -18.01 -5.79 -13.73
CA TYR A 82 -17.18 -6.14 -12.58
C TYR A 82 -18.03 -6.38 -11.35
N ASP A 83 -18.04 -7.63 -10.90
CA ASP A 83 -18.67 -8.04 -9.64
C ASP A 83 -17.61 -8.11 -8.54
N ARG A 84 -17.61 -7.07 -7.68
CA ARG A 84 -16.66 -6.97 -6.56
C ARG A 84 -16.80 -8.14 -5.57
N LYS A 85 -18.01 -8.70 -5.39
CA LYS A 85 -18.25 -9.80 -4.46
C LYS A 85 -17.59 -11.12 -4.88
N LYS A 86 -17.41 -11.31 -6.20
CA LYS A 86 -16.69 -12.47 -6.75
C LYS A 86 -15.18 -12.27 -6.83
N CYS A 87 -14.71 -11.04 -6.66
CA CYS A 87 -13.29 -10.74 -6.82
C CYS A 87 -12.48 -11.27 -5.64
N THR A 88 -11.49 -12.09 -5.92
CA THR A 88 -10.55 -12.65 -4.92
C THR A 88 -9.34 -11.75 -4.68
N GLY A 89 -9.23 -10.60 -5.35
CA GLY A 89 -8.07 -9.72 -5.22
C GLY A 89 -6.75 -10.29 -5.78
N CYS A 90 -6.78 -11.32 -6.61
CA CYS A 90 -5.58 -11.99 -7.12
C CYS A 90 -4.68 -11.12 -8.03
N GLY A 91 -5.16 -9.97 -8.49
CA GLY A 91 -4.42 -8.99 -9.28
C GLY A 91 -4.09 -9.40 -10.73
N ALA A 92 -4.47 -10.60 -11.20
CA ALA A 92 -4.12 -11.06 -12.55
C ALA A 92 -4.56 -10.07 -13.65
N CYS A 93 -5.78 -9.53 -13.55
CA CYS A 93 -6.31 -8.55 -14.49
C CYS A 93 -5.57 -7.19 -14.44
N ALA A 94 -4.97 -6.82 -13.30
CA ALA A 94 -4.18 -5.60 -13.15
C ALA A 94 -2.79 -5.77 -13.76
N ARG A 95 -2.09 -6.87 -13.42
CA ARG A 95 -0.74 -7.16 -13.95
C ARG A 95 -0.68 -7.29 -15.48
N MET A 96 -1.78 -7.74 -16.09
CA MET A 96 -1.85 -7.97 -17.53
C MET A 96 -2.54 -6.84 -18.31
N CYS A 97 -2.91 -5.75 -17.63
CA CYS A 97 -3.58 -4.64 -18.30
C CYS A 97 -2.56 -3.74 -19.03
N PRO A 98 -2.57 -3.68 -20.40
CA PRO A 98 -1.55 -2.96 -21.13
C PRO A 98 -1.63 -1.44 -20.98
N THR A 99 -2.81 -0.92 -20.59
CA THR A 99 -3.04 0.51 -20.38
C THR A 99 -3.06 0.91 -18.90
N GLU A 100 -2.76 -0.04 -17.99
CA GLU A 100 -2.87 0.16 -16.54
C GLU A 100 -4.26 0.68 -16.10
N ALA A 101 -5.30 0.38 -16.88
CA ALA A 101 -6.67 0.72 -16.52
C ALA A 101 -7.15 -0.06 -15.29
N ARG A 102 -6.59 -1.24 -15.03
CA ARG A 102 -6.80 -2.01 -13.81
C ARG A 102 -5.61 -1.84 -12.88
N LYS A 103 -5.87 -1.49 -11.60
CA LYS A 103 -4.84 -1.37 -10.57
C LYS A 103 -5.22 -2.23 -9.37
N LEU A 104 -4.26 -3.00 -8.86
CA LEU A 104 -4.39 -3.74 -7.61
C LEU A 104 -4.01 -2.81 -6.45
N PHE A 105 -4.84 -2.77 -5.42
CA PHE A 105 -4.54 -2.16 -4.13
C PHE A 105 -4.43 -3.25 -3.09
N GLY A 106 -3.27 -3.35 -2.45
CA GLY A 106 -2.97 -4.36 -1.45
C GLY A 106 -2.13 -5.50 -2.00
N GLU A 107 -0.86 -5.22 -2.25
CA GLU A 107 0.18 -6.22 -2.50
C GLU A 107 0.88 -6.53 -1.19
N ASP A 108 1.18 -7.80 -0.97
CA ASP A 108 1.93 -8.26 0.19
C ASP A 108 3.43 -8.13 -0.10
N TYR A 109 4.15 -7.53 0.84
CA TYR A 109 5.59 -7.37 0.82
C TYR A 109 6.20 -8.03 2.05
N THR A 110 7.28 -8.74 1.88
CA THR A 110 8.16 -9.13 2.98
C THR A 110 8.90 -7.90 3.52
N VAL A 111 9.42 -8.00 4.74
CA VAL A 111 10.22 -6.91 5.35
C VAL A 111 11.40 -6.53 4.45
N ASP A 112 12.05 -7.52 3.85
CA ASP A 112 13.22 -7.31 3.01
C ASP A 112 12.88 -6.67 1.65
N GLU A 113 11.79 -7.08 1.04
CA GLU A 113 11.30 -6.48 -0.21
C GLU A 113 10.91 -5.02 -0.01
N LEU A 114 10.14 -4.71 1.04
CA LEU A 114 9.77 -3.33 1.33
C LEU A 114 11.00 -2.49 1.67
N PHE A 115 11.88 -3.00 2.53
CA PHE A 115 13.10 -2.30 2.90
C PHE A 115 13.99 -2.01 1.69
N LYS A 116 14.13 -2.95 0.76
CA LYS A 116 14.89 -2.76 -0.49
C LYS A 116 14.35 -1.58 -1.31
N LYS A 117 13.01 -1.42 -1.37
CA LYS A 117 12.37 -0.28 -2.05
C LYS A 117 12.69 1.04 -1.35
N ILE A 118 12.61 1.09 0.00
CA ILE A 118 12.94 2.27 0.81
C ILE A 118 14.43 2.62 0.66
N TYR A 119 15.31 1.64 0.74
CA TYR A 119 16.77 1.83 0.73
C TYR A 119 17.31 2.37 -0.60
N GLN A 120 16.59 2.18 -1.71
CA GLN A 120 16.94 2.77 -3.00
C GLN A 120 17.08 4.30 -2.93
N ASP A 121 16.30 4.94 -2.06
CA ASP A 121 16.23 6.40 -1.97
C ASP A 121 17.13 6.98 -0.85
N ARG A 122 17.98 6.15 -0.21
CA ARG A 122 18.85 6.53 0.93
C ARG A 122 19.73 7.75 0.66
N TYR A 123 20.17 7.93 -0.58
CA TYR A 123 21.00 9.08 -0.98
C TYR A 123 20.23 10.40 -0.80
N TYR A 124 18.97 10.42 -1.22
CA TYR A 124 18.10 11.58 -1.05
C TYR A 124 17.81 11.86 0.42
N PHE A 125 17.61 10.80 1.23
CA PHE A 125 17.40 10.95 2.67
C PHE A 125 18.59 11.62 3.35
N GLN A 126 19.79 11.18 3.06
CA GLN A 126 21.01 11.71 3.65
C GLN A 126 21.23 13.18 3.30
N HIS A 127 20.93 13.61 2.08
CA HIS A 127 21.18 14.98 1.62
C HIS A 127 20.08 15.96 2.00
N SER A 128 18.87 15.49 2.23
CA SER A 128 17.72 16.34 2.57
C SER A 128 17.35 16.33 4.05
N GLY A 129 17.91 15.43 4.84
CA GLY A 129 17.45 15.15 6.21
C GLY A 129 16.10 14.47 6.26
N GLY A 130 15.72 13.77 5.18
CA GLY A 130 14.47 13.03 5.04
C GLY A 130 14.55 11.59 5.53
N GLY A 131 13.68 10.72 5.01
CA GLY A 131 13.61 9.32 5.39
C GLY A 131 12.36 8.61 4.84
N VAL A 132 11.83 7.67 5.59
CA VAL A 132 10.57 6.99 5.24
C VAL A 132 9.42 7.55 6.06
N THR A 133 8.24 7.67 5.43
CA THR A 133 6.97 7.93 6.12
C THR A 133 6.02 6.76 5.89
N PHE A 134 5.47 6.22 6.97
CA PHE A 134 4.43 5.20 6.92
C PHE A 134 3.07 5.87 7.07
N SER A 135 2.20 5.67 6.09
CA SER A 135 0.89 6.30 5.95
C SER A 135 -0.12 5.33 5.33
N GLY A 136 -1.15 5.81 4.64
CA GLY A 136 -2.11 5.02 3.86
C GLY A 136 -3.46 4.86 4.53
N GLY A 137 -3.78 3.63 4.96
CA GLY A 137 -4.87 3.35 5.89
C GLY A 137 -4.43 3.71 7.31
N GLU A 138 -4.11 2.70 8.09
CA GLU A 138 -3.50 2.89 9.41
C GLU A 138 -2.36 1.87 9.59
N ALA A 139 -1.12 2.37 9.55
CA ALA A 139 0.05 1.50 9.64
C ALA A 139 0.12 0.74 10.99
N LEU A 140 -0.43 1.33 12.06
CA LEU A 140 -0.51 0.70 13.39
C LEU A 140 -1.44 -0.52 13.44
N MET A 141 -2.23 -0.76 12.38
CA MET A 141 -3.04 -1.98 12.26
C MET A 141 -2.24 -3.21 11.77
N GLN A 142 -0.98 -3.02 11.38
CA GLN A 142 -0.03 -4.09 11.03
C GLN A 142 1.23 -3.99 11.89
N PRO A 143 1.13 -4.05 13.23
CA PRO A 143 2.17 -3.61 14.16
C PRO A 143 3.43 -4.49 14.09
N GLU A 144 3.31 -5.80 13.92
CA GLU A 144 4.46 -6.71 13.87
C GLU A 144 5.32 -6.43 12.64
N PHE A 145 4.67 -6.23 11.48
CA PHE A 145 5.35 -5.90 10.24
C PHE A 145 5.97 -4.50 10.29
N LEU A 146 5.21 -3.51 10.77
CA LEU A 146 5.70 -2.14 10.96
C LEU A 146 6.95 -2.12 11.84
N LEU A 147 6.91 -2.82 12.99
CA LEU A 147 8.04 -2.92 13.92
C LEU A 147 9.29 -3.49 13.25
N ALA A 148 9.12 -4.57 12.48
CA ALA A 148 10.24 -5.21 11.80
C ALA A 148 10.89 -4.28 10.76
N VAL A 149 10.07 -3.55 9.98
CA VAL A 149 10.56 -2.56 9.01
C VAL A 149 11.23 -1.38 9.72
N CYS A 150 10.63 -0.85 10.79
CA CYS A 150 11.21 0.25 11.58
C CYS A 150 12.57 -0.12 12.18
N LYS A 151 12.70 -1.33 12.76
CA LYS A 151 13.98 -1.84 13.27
C LYS A 151 15.04 -1.87 12.17
N LYS A 152 14.68 -2.33 10.98
CA LYS A 152 15.57 -2.38 9.84
C LYS A 152 15.96 -0.97 9.36
N CYS A 153 15.02 -0.03 9.30
CA CYS A 153 15.31 1.37 9.01
C CYS A 153 16.31 1.97 10.02
N ARG A 154 16.13 1.71 11.32
CA ARG A 154 17.03 2.17 12.39
C ARG A 154 18.45 1.61 12.23
N GLN A 155 18.61 0.33 11.86
CA GLN A 155 19.92 -0.29 11.60
C GLN A 155 20.70 0.45 10.50
N TYR A 156 20.00 0.98 9.51
CA TYR A 156 20.58 1.70 8.37
C TYR A 156 20.52 3.24 8.53
N ARG A 157 20.18 3.74 9.73
CA ARG A 157 20.10 5.18 10.06
C ARG A 157 19.14 5.95 9.16
N ILE A 158 18.04 5.32 8.76
CA ILE A 158 16.96 5.96 8.02
C ILE A 158 15.97 6.51 9.03
N ASN A 159 15.67 7.81 8.93
CA ASN A 159 14.66 8.49 9.75
C ASN A 159 13.27 7.95 9.42
N VAL A 160 12.47 7.69 10.44
CA VAL A 160 11.12 7.12 10.34
C VAL A 160 10.10 8.12 10.83
N ALA A 161 9.12 8.42 9.99
CA ALA A 161 7.92 9.15 10.37
C ALA A 161 6.68 8.27 10.17
N ILE A 162 5.61 8.57 10.88
CA ILE A 162 4.31 7.96 10.72
C ILE A 162 3.21 9.02 10.67
N GLU A 163 2.28 8.85 9.74
CA GLU A 163 1.00 9.55 9.71
C GLU A 163 -0.06 8.60 10.23
N SER A 164 -0.71 8.94 11.34
CA SER A 164 -1.55 8.00 12.05
C SER A 164 -2.78 8.68 12.66
N CYS A 165 -3.91 7.99 12.59
CA CYS A 165 -5.10 8.37 13.38
C CYS A 165 -5.09 7.76 14.79
N GLY A 166 -4.04 7.02 15.17
CA GLY A 166 -3.91 6.35 16.46
C GLY A 166 -4.84 5.15 16.66
N CYS A 167 -5.52 4.70 15.61
CA CYS A 167 -6.43 3.56 15.69
C CYS A 167 -5.64 2.25 15.66
N GLY A 168 -5.67 1.50 16.74
CA GLY A 168 -4.99 0.22 16.86
C GLY A 168 -4.95 -0.29 18.30
N ASP A 169 -4.44 -1.51 18.48
CA ASP A 169 -4.17 -2.07 19.79
C ASP A 169 -2.85 -1.50 20.32
N TYR A 170 -2.93 -0.62 21.32
CA TYR A 170 -1.78 0.09 21.88
C TYR A 170 -0.66 -0.84 22.33
N GLU A 171 -0.97 -1.94 23.03
CA GLU A 171 0.05 -2.85 23.53
C GLU A 171 0.81 -3.55 22.40
N LYS A 172 0.17 -3.75 21.25
CA LYS A 172 0.82 -4.33 20.06
C LYS A 172 1.71 -3.35 19.34
N PHE A 173 1.28 -2.10 19.18
CA PHE A 173 2.08 -1.14 18.41
C PHE A 173 3.06 -0.31 19.29
N LYS A 174 2.88 -0.29 20.59
CA LYS A 174 3.77 0.42 21.52
C LYS A 174 5.28 0.19 21.25
N PRO A 175 5.74 -1.05 20.96
CA PRO A 175 7.15 -1.27 20.63
C PRO A 175 7.62 -0.56 19.35
N CYS A 176 6.71 -0.15 18.45
CA CYS A 176 7.08 0.60 17.24
C CYS A 176 7.54 2.01 17.57
N LEU A 177 6.99 2.61 18.66
CA LEU A 177 7.23 4.01 19.03
C LEU A 177 8.71 4.28 19.33
N ASP A 178 9.46 3.31 19.82
CA ASP A 178 10.90 3.43 20.08
C ASP A 178 11.73 3.62 18.79
N TYR A 179 11.15 3.32 17.63
CA TYR A 179 11.80 3.36 16.34
C TYR A 179 11.24 4.44 15.41
N ILE A 180 10.26 5.21 15.88
CA ILE A 180 9.62 6.30 15.12
C ILE A 180 10.18 7.62 15.63
N ASP A 181 10.67 8.46 14.70
CA ASP A 181 11.25 9.76 15.04
C ASP A 181 10.21 10.88 15.04
N PHE A 182 9.15 10.78 14.21
CA PHE A 182 8.06 11.76 14.12
C PHE A 182 6.70 11.10 13.93
N ILE A 183 5.69 11.67 14.58
CA ILE A 183 4.28 11.27 14.44
C ILE A 183 3.49 12.52 14.01
N TYR A 184 2.72 12.38 12.94
CA TYR A 184 1.83 13.40 12.40
C TYR A 184 0.37 12.99 12.51
#